data_7dd65e5ed18a69f1f51b62808027f5b7
#
_entry.id   7dd65e5ed18a69f1f51b62808027f5b7
#
_cell.length_a   1.000
_cell.length_b   1.000
_cell.length_c   1.000
_cell.angle_alpha   90.00
_cell.angle_beta   90.00
_cell.angle_gamma   90.00
#
_symmetry.space_group_name_H-M   'P 1'
#
loop_
_entity.id
_entity.type
_entity.pdbx_description
1 polymer ?
#
loop_
_entity_poly.entity_id
_entity_poly.type
_entity_poly.pdbx_seq_one_letter_code
_entity_poly.pdbx_strand_id
1 'polypeptide(L)'
;TLSLVTASAVLLTACGGGSSDGSTPLLVVATTQAVSIQFAAQANGKDAQCGAVNEIANLGSTNKTAEIQDLRFYVSALELVNDKGQAVAVTLDKNTNQDFGVALLDFENATGACAGGDAKTNTVITGKIPTGTYTGIKFTLGVPDTVVDTSGNTIILNHSNTTAITAPLDVAAMAWSWQGGRKFAKIEFKPTGGVTNQKGTPETTDDA
;
A
#
# COMPACT_ATOMS: atom_id res chain seq x y z
N THR A 1 4.29 -14.29 3.80
CA THR A 1 4.73 -14.76 5.14
C THR A 1 4.77 -13.58 6.09
N LEU A 2 3.95 -13.62 7.14
CA LEU A 2 3.88 -12.57 8.17
C LEU A 2 5.02 -12.81 9.17
N SER A 3 6.06 -11.97 9.16
CA SER A 3 7.14 -12.03 10.15
C SER A 3 6.83 -11.07 11.30
N LEU A 4 6.60 -11.63 12.49
CA LEU A 4 6.34 -10.88 13.72
C LEU A 4 7.67 -10.72 14.49
N VAL A 5 8.10 -9.48 14.64
CA VAL A 5 9.25 -9.16 15.50
C VAL A 5 8.72 -8.80 16.90
N THR A 6 9.03 -9.63 17.89
CA THR A 6 8.66 -9.37 19.28
C THR A 6 9.67 -8.42 19.93
N ALA A 7 9.23 -7.26 20.38
CA ALA A 7 10.01 -6.35 21.21
C ALA A 7 9.74 -6.62 22.69
N SER A 8 10.80 -6.93 23.44
CA SER A 8 10.73 -7.15 24.88
C SER A 8 10.51 -5.84 25.64
N ALA A 9 9.49 -5.79 26.49
CA ALA A 9 9.22 -4.66 27.39
C ALA A 9 10.02 -4.84 28.69
N VAL A 10 10.78 -3.82 29.09
CA VAL A 10 11.43 -3.72 30.39
C VAL A 10 10.43 -3.15 31.40
N LEU A 11 10.06 -3.93 32.39
CA LEU A 11 9.23 -3.50 33.51
C LEU A 11 10.12 -2.80 34.55
N LEU A 12 9.91 -1.50 34.72
CA LEU A 12 10.42 -0.74 35.87
C LEU A 12 9.37 -0.78 36.99
N THR A 13 9.64 -1.56 38.03
CA THR A 13 8.89 -1.55 39.28
C THR A 13 9.37 -0.39 40.13
N ALA A 14 8.57 0.66 40.26
CA ALA A 14 8.77 1.69 41.27
C ALA A 14 7.93 1.32 42.50
N CYS A 15 8.59 0.98 43.59
CA CYS A 15 8.01 0.77 44.91
C CYS A 15 8.07 2.11 45.67
N GLY A 16 6.94 2.67 46.05
CA GLY A 16 6.83 3.87 46.85
C GLY A 16 5.47 3.90 47.57
N GLY A 17 5.50 3.61 48.88
CA GLY A 17 4.31 3.62 49.72
C GLY A 17 3.85 5.04 50.08
N GLY A 18 2.54 5.21 50.24
CA GLY A 18 1.91 6.40 50.77
C GLY A 18 0.40 6.37 50.57
N SER A 19 -0.31 6.17 51.66
CA SER A 19 -1.77 6.15 51.73
C SER A 19 -2.37 7.54 51.45
N SER A 20 -3.30 7.64 50.53
CA SER A 20 -4.47 8.55 50.55
C SER A 20 -5.42 8.22 49.42
N ASP A 21 -6.70 8.04 49.76
CA ASP A 21 -7.82 7.77 48.87
C ASP A 21 -7.97 8.85 47.78
N GLY A 22 -7.57 8.52 46.62
CA GLY A 22 -7.80 9.24 45.40
C GLY A 22 -7.55 8.29 44.25
N SER A 23 -8.61 7.59 43.79
CA SER A 23 -8.53 6.75 42.60
C SER A 23 -8.23 7.59 41.37
N THR A 24 -6.98 7.95 41.14
CA THR A 24 -6.52 8.41 39.83
C THR A 24 -6.62 7.21 38.89
N PRO A 25 -7.39 7.32 37.78
CA PRO A 25 -7.39 6.26 36.79
C PRO A 25 -5.96 6.12 36.28
N LEU A 26 -5.37 4.94 36.50
CA LEU A 26 -4.12 4.57 35.85
C LEU A 26 -4.37 4.67 34.34
N LEU A 27 -3.76 5.66 33.72
CA LEU A 27 -3.67 5.70 32.26
C LEU A 27 -2.90 4.46 31.83
N VAL A 28 -3.63 3.41 31.44
CA VAL A 28 -3.03 2.24 30.77
C VAL A 28 -2.57 2.76 29.41
N VAL A 29 -1.31 3.13 29.33
CA VAL A 29 -0.67 3.41 28.03
C VAL A 29 -0.64 2.07 27.29
N ALA A 30 -1.50 1.93 26.30
CA ALA A 30 -1.51 0.75 25.45
C ALA A 30 -0.13 0.62 24.79
N THR A 31 0.58 -0.46 25.10
CA THR A 31 1.85 -0.75 24.45
C THR A 31 1.60 -1.08 22.98
N THR A 32 2.45 -0.58 22.09
CA THR A 32 2.39 -0.88 20.65
C THR A 32 3.58 -1.74 20.25
N GLN A 33 3.37 -2.55 19.22
CA GLN A 33 4.41 -3.31 18.54
C GLN A 33 4.57 -2.81 17.10
N ALA A 34 5.79 -2.90 16.57
CA ALA A 34 6.05 -2.64 15.16
C ALA A 34 5.45 -3.77 14.31
N VAL A 35 4.96 -3.41 13.13
CA VAL A 35 4.46 -4.35 12.13
C VAL A 35 5.10 -4.05 10.78
N SER A 36 5.45 -5.13 10.06
CA SER A 36 5.95 -5.07 8.70
C SER A 36 5.19 -6.09 7.87
N ILE A 37 4.50 -5.63 6.83
CA ILE A 37 3.63 -6.45 5.97
C ILE A 37 4.23 -6.47 4.58
N GLN A 38 4.69 -7.67 4.17
CA GLN A 38 5.26 -7.90 2.86
C GLN A 38 4.16 -8.29 1.87
N PHE A 39 4.11 -7.59 0.74
CA PHE A 39 3.29 -7.92 -0.41
C PHE A 39 4.15 -8.57 -1.49
N ALA A 40 3.57 -9.47 -2.26
CA ALA A 40 4.20 -10.08 -3.42
C ALA A 40 3.21 -10.10 -4.58
N ALA A 41 3.65 -9.67 -5.75
CA ALA A 41 2.90 -9.80 -6.97
C ALA A 41 3.28 -11.13 -7.65
N GLN A 42 2.29 -11.90 -8.07
CA GLN A 42 2.51 -13.18 -8.74
C GLN A 42 1.65 -13.32 -9.99
N ALA A 43 2.22 -13.91 -11.02
CA ALA A 43 1.53 -14.32 -12.23
C ALA A 43 1.91 -15.77 -12.56
N ASN A 44 0.92 -16.63 -12.77
CA ASN A 44 1.13 -18.07 -13.03
C ASN A 44 2.01 -18.79 -11.98
N GLY A 45 1.93 -18.37 -10.70
CA GLY A 45 2.71 -18.95 -9.60
C GLY A 45 4.19 -18.53 -9.56
N LYS A 46 4.59 -17.55 -10.37
CA LYS A 46 5.92 -16.93 -10.36
C LYS A 46 5.83 -15.48 -9.93
N ASP A 47 6.90 -14.91 -9.42
CA ASP A 47 6.96 -13.49 -9.09
C ASP A 47 6.75 -12.65 -10.34
N ALA A 48 5.75 -11.76 -10.29
CA ALA A 48 5.47 -10.83 -11.36
C ALA A 48 6.42 -9.64 -11.25
N GLN A 49 7.40 -9.59 -12.15
CA GLN A 49 8.48 -8.61 -12.17
C GLN A 49 8.60 -7.95 -13.53
N CYS A 50 9.01 -6.68 -13.55
CA CYS A 50 9.41 -6.01 -14.78
C CYS A 50 10.61 -6.71 -15.41
N GLY A 51 10.65 -6.77 -16.74
CA GLY A 51 11.72 -7.40 -17.50
C GLY A 51 11.65 -8.93 -17.57
N ALA A 52 10.70 -9.53 -16.87
CA ALA A 52 10.42 -10.96 -17.01
C ALA A 52 9.55 -11.20 -18.24
N VAL A 53 10.17 -11.68 -19.30
CA VAL A 53 9.52 -11.94 -20.59
C VAL A 53 8.65 -13.19 -20.49
N ASN A 54 7.40 -13.10 -20.98
CA ASN A 54 6.45 -14.21 -21.08
C ASN A 54 5.97 -14.81 -19.75
N GLU A 55 6.10 -14.11 -18.63
CA GLU A 55 5.62 -14.64 -17.34
C GLU A 55 4.10 -14.55 -17.19
N ILE A 56 3.48 -13.56 -17.83
CA ILE A 56 2.02 -13.49 -17.91
C ILE A 56 1.58 -14.18 -19.19
N ALA A 57 0.96 -15.35 -19.07
CA ALA A 57 0.51 -16.16 -20.18
C ALA A 57 -1.02 -16.26 -20.22
N ASN A 58 -1.54 -16.82 -21.32
CA ASN A 58 -2.97 -17.08 -21.55
C ASN A 58 -3.83 -15.80 -21.54
N LEU A 59 -3.29 -14.70 -22.06
CA LEU A 59 -4.02 -13.44 -22.17
C LEU A 59 -4.94 -13.44 -23.40
N GLY A 60 -6.21 -13.13 -23.14
CA GLY A 60 -7.23 -13.01 -24.18
C GLY A 60 -7.53 -14.31 -24.91
N SER A 61 -8.38 -14.23 -25.93
CA SER A 61 -8.82 -15.39 -26.73
C SER A 61 -7.71 -16.03 -27.55
N THR A 62 -6.59 -15.33 -27.78
CA THR A 62 -5.46 -15.79 -28.57
C THR A 62 -4.29 -16.33 -27.72
N ASN A 63 -4.51 -16.48 -26.40
CA ASN A 63 -3.53 -17.02 -25.46
C ASN A 63 -2.14 -16.35 -25.56
N LYS A 64 -2.12 -15.03 -25.69
CA LYS A 64 -0.86 -14.28 -25.76
C LYS A 64 -0.11 -14.29 -24.43
N THR A 65 1.16 -14.00 -24.51
CA THR A 65 2.02 -13.68 -23.37
C THR A 65 2.21 -12.17 -23.28
N ALA A 66 2.58 -11.66 -22.11
CA ALA A 66 2.91 -10.26 -21.93
C ALA A 66 4.02 -10.07 -20.91
N GLU A 67 4.61 -8.88 -20.95
CA GLU A 67 5.45 -8.32 -19.90
C GLU A 67 4.63 -7.33 -19.08
N ILE A 68 4.95 -7.17 -17.78
CA ILE A 68 4.43 -6.07 -16.98
C ILE A 68 5.05 -4.77 -17.47
N GLN A 69 4.20 -3.76 -17.66
CA GLN A 69 4.58 -2.40 -18.01
C GLN A 69 4.44 -1.45 -16.83
N ASP A 70 3.46 -1.68 -15.96
CA ASP A 70 3.28 -0.99 -14.68
C ASP A 70 2.49 -1.87 -13.72
N LEU A 71 2.86 -1.86 -12.45
CA LEU A 71 2.13 -2.55 -11.39
C LEU A 71 2.28 -1.79 -10.08
N ARG A 72 1.35 -0.89 -9.85
CA ARG A 72 1.28 -0.04 -8.65
C ARG A 72 -0.13 0.06 -8.12
N PHE A 73 -0.29 0.19 -6.82
CA PHE A 73 -1.59 0.46 -6.21
C PHE A 73 -1.47 1.10 -4.84
N TYR A 74 -2.49 1.88 -4.47
CA TYR A 74 -2.60 2.46 -3.15
C TYR A 74 -3.35 1.53 -2.20
N VAL A 75 -2.84 1.45 -0.98
CA VAL A 75 -3.48 0.80 0.17
C VAL A 75 -3.81 1.85 1.21
N SER A 76 -5.03 1.85 1.70
CA SER A 76 -5.50 2.69 2.79
C SER A 76 -6.37 1.91 3.77
N ALA A 77 -6.71 2.50 4.91
CA ALA A 77 -7.50 1.87 5.96
C ALA A 77 -6.98 0.46 6.32
N LEU A 78 -5.65 0.35 6.50
CA LEU A 78 -5.01 -0.92 6.82
C LEU A 78 -5.34 -1.33 8.26
N GLU A 79 -5.88 -2.52 8.42
CA GLU A 79 -6.25 -3.14 9.69
C GLU A 79 -5.69 -4.55 9.76
N LEU A 80 -5.30 -4.97 10.96
CA LEU A 80 -5.06 -6.38 11.23
C LEU A 80 -6.20 -6.95 12.08
N VAL A 81 -6.58 -8.19 11.81
CA VAL A 81 -7.63 -8.89 12.55
C VAL A 81 -7.00 -9.70 13.66
N ASN A 82 -7.39 -9.43 14.91
CA ASN A 82 -6.88 -10.14 16.07
C ASN A 82 -7.50 -11.55 16.22
N ASP A 83 -7.05 -12.30 17.19
CA ASP A 83 -7.51 -13.66 17.53
C ASP A 83 -9.00 -13.73 17.95
N LYS A 84 -9.62 -12.58 18.26
CA LYS A 84 -11.05 -12.43 18.58
C LYS A 84 -11.89 -12.02 17.38
N GLY A 85 -11.28 -11.93 16.20
CA GLY A 85 -11.97 -11.49 14.98
C GLY A 85 -12.21 -9.97 14.88
N GLN A 86 -11.61 -9.16 15.75
CA GLN A 86 -11.76 -7.72 15.73
C GLN A 86 -10.69 -7.08 14.80
N ALA A 87 -11.12 -6.17 13.95
CA ALA A 87 -10.23 -5.37 13.13
C ALA A 87 -9.62 -4.24 13.98
N VAL A 88 -8.30 -4.10 13.91
CA VAL A 88 -7.52 -3.09 14.64
C VAL A 88 -6.69 -2.32 13.65
N ALA A 89 -6.84 -1.00 13.63
CA ALA A 89 -6.15 -0.14 12.68
C ALA A 89 -4.62 -0.15 12.91
N VAL A 90 -3.87 -0.19 11.81
CA VAL A 90 -2.42 0.01 11.81
C VAL A 90 -2.13 1.50 11.64
N THR A 91 -1.36 2.07 12.55
CA THR A 91 -0.80 3.41 12.36
C THR A 91 0.43 3.28 11.48
N LEU A 92 0.34 3.73 10.24
CA LEU A 92 1.43 3.63 9.27
C LEU A 92 2.62 4.52 9.69
N ASP A 93 3.84 4.03 9.47
CA ASP A 93 5.03 4.86 9.59
C ASP A 93 5.05 5.88 8.44
N LYS A 94 5.58 7.07 8.69
CA LYS A 94 5.78 8.07 7.65
C LYS A 94 7.10 7.87 6.94
N ASN A 95 7.05 7.70 5.62
CA ASN A 95 8.22 7.61 4.74
C ASN A 95 7.85 8.04 3.30
N THR A 96 8.75 7.85 2.33
CA THR A 96 8.51 8.24 0.92
C THR A 96 7.38 7.44 0.24
N ASN A 97 6.97 6.32 0.80
CA ASN A 97 5.92 5.48 0.23
C ASN A 97 4.67 5.40 1.14
N GLN A 98 4.71 6.07 2.29
CA GLN A 98 3.63 6.02 3.28
C GLN A 98 3.45 7.36 3.98
N ASP A 99 2.26 7.93 3.90
CA ASP A 99 1.81 9.09 4.69
C ASP A 99 0.28 9.16 4.66
N PHE A 100 -0.33 9.99 5.51
CA PHE A 100 -1.79 10.24 5.54
C PHE A 100 -2.65 8.98 5.71
N GLY A 101 -2.09 7.90 6.26
CA GLY A 101 -2.79 6.61 6.34
C GLY A 101 -2.90 5.88 5.00
N VAL A 102 -2.11 6.29 4.00
CA VAL A 102 -2.03 5.71 2.66
C VAL A 102 -0.63 5.20 2.41
N ALA A 103 -0.52 4.03 1.78
CA ALA A 103 0.74 3.47 1.30
C ALA A 103 0.67 3.23 -0.21
N LEU A 104 1.72 3.56 -0.94
CA LEU A 104 1.91 3.16 -2.34
C LEU A 104 2.73 1.88 -2.38
N LEU A 105 2.16 0.82 -2.90
CA LEU A 105 2.89 -0.38 -3.30
C LEU A 105 3.30 -0.24 -4.75
N ASP A 106 4.60 -0.46 -5.02
CA ASP A 106 5.24 -0.27 -6.31
C ASP A 106 6.10 -1.48 -6.63
N PHE A 107 5.69 -2.24 -7.66
CA PHE A 107 6.37 -3.43 -8.12
C PHE A 107 7.14 -3.20 -9.42
N GLU A 108 7.04 -2.00 -9.98
CA GLU A 108 7.80 -1.66 -11.18
C GLU A 108 9.21 -1.17 -10.79
N ASN A 109 10.21 -1.45 -11.61
CA ASN A 109 11.62 -1.20 -11.32
C ASN A 109 12.38 -0.58 -12.50
N ALA A 110 11.69 0.03 -13.43
CA ALA A 110 12.22 0.65 -14.65
C ALA A 110 12.98 -0.32 -15.58
N THR A 111 12.80 -1.64 -15.47
CA THR A 111 13.42 -2.61 -16.40
C THR A 111 12.41 -3.15 -17.42
N GLY A 112 12.88 -3.69 -18.54
CA GLY A 112 12.05 -4.30 -19.59
C GLY A 112 10.98 -3.34 -20.10
N ALA A 113 9.71 -3.76 -20.08
CA ALA A 113 8.59 -2.94 -20.52
C ALA A 113 8.22 -1.80 -19.52
N CYS A 114 8.75 -1.84 -18.29
CA CYS A 114 8.59 -0.78 -17.29
C CYS A 114 9.56 0.41 -17.46
N ALA A 115 10.21 0.55 -18.61
CA ALA A 115 11.29 1.53 -18.83
C ALA A 115 10.90 3.02 -18.63
N GLY A 116 9.61 3.33 -18.56
CA GLY A 116 9.11 4.67 -18.24
C GLY A 116 8.93 4.96 -16.75
N GLY A 117 9.20 3.99 -15.89
CA GLY A 117 9.03 4.09 -14.45
C GLY A 117 10.27 4.53 -13.69
N ASP A 118 10.29 4.19 -12.41
CA ASP A 118 11.36 4.53 -11.46
C ASP A 118 12.00 3.21 -10.96
N ALA A 119 13.28 3.21 -10.73
CA ALA A 119 14.01 2.01 -10.30
C ALA A 119 13.73 1.61 -8.84
N LYS A 120 12.99 2.43 -8.09
CA LYS A 120 12.68 2.18 -6.68
C LYS A 120 11.36 1.44 -6.53
N THR A 121 11.43 0.21 -6.09
CA THR A 121 10.24 -0.57 -5.71
C THR A 121 9.84 -0.34 -4.25
N ASN A 122 8.58 -0.57 -3.93
CA ASN A 122 8.08 -0.67 -2.56
C ASN A 122 7.07 -1.81 -2.44
N THR A 123 7.46 -2.87 -1.76
CA THR A 123 6.63 -4.06 -1.54
C THR A 123 6.28 -4.29 -0.07
N VAL A 124 6.62 -3.34 0.80
CA VAL A 124 6.46 -3.45 2.25
C VAL A 124 5.67 -2.27 2.79
N ILE A 125 4.71 -2.56 3.66
CA ILE A 125 4.05 -1.55 4.49
C ILE A 125 4.50 -1.73 5.93
N THR A 126 4.96 -0.66 6.56
CA THR A 126 5.39 -0.64 7.96
C THR A 126 4.50 0.25 8.82
N GLY A 127 4.45 -0.05 10.12
CA GLY A 127 3.63 0.73 11.03
C GLY A 127 3.68 0.20 12.46
N LYS A 128 2.73 0.67 13.26
CA LYS A 128 2.55 0.29 14.66
C LYS A 128 1.11 -0.12 14.91
N ILE A 129 0.94 -1.09 15.81
CA ILE A 129 -0.36 -1.60 16.21
C ILE A 129 -0.31 -1.93 17.71
N PRO A 130 -1.42 -1.87 18.48
CA PRO A 130 -1.44 -2.37 19.85
C PRO A 130 -0.84 -3.78 19.97
N THR A 131 -0.09 -4.04 21.05
CA THR A 131 0.49 -5.35 21.27
C THR A 131 -0.58 -6.43 21.33
N GLY A 132 -0.40 -7.51 20.55
CA GLY A 132 -1.39 -8.60 20.47
C GLY A 132 -1.01 -9.61 19.39
N THR A 133 -1.87 -10.62 19.24
CA THR A 133 -1.78 -11.64 18.18
C THR A 133 -2.77 -11.31 17.08
N TYR A 134 -2.30 -11.34 15.84
CA TYR A 134 -3.09 -11.01 14.66
C TYR A 134 -3.00 -12.14 13.65
N THR A 135 -4.16 -12.53 13.10
CA THR A 135 -4.31 -13.68 12.19
C THR A 135 -4.81 -13.32 10.81
N GLY A 136 -5.22 -12.06 10.60
CA GLY A 136 -5.76 -11.60 9.32
C GLY A 136 -5.37 -10.17 9.00
N ILE A 137 -5.56 -9.81 7.74
CA ILE A 137 -5.33 -8.45 7.22
C ILE A 137 -6.59 -7.99 6.48
N LYS A 138 -6.88 -6.70 6.59
CA LYS A 138 -7.96 -6.02 5.89
C LYS A 138 -7.47 -4.64 5.46
N PHE A 139 -7.78 -4.23 4.25
CA PHE A 139 -7.42 -2.92 3.72
C PHE A 139 -8.37 -2.49 2.60
N THR A 140 -8.30 -1.22 2.24
CA THR A 140 -8.97 -0.65 1.07
C THR A 140 -7.95 -0.41 -0.03
N LEU A 141 -8.27 -0.83 -1.27
CA LEU A 141 -7.54 -0.37 -2.45
C LEU A 141 -8.02 1.04 -2.80
N GLY A 142 -7.09 1.99 -2.81
CA GLY A 142 -7.37 3.36 -3.19
C GLY A 142 -6.94 4.39 -2.16
N VAL A 143 -7.28 5.63 -2.47
CA VAL A 143 -6.98 6.82 -1.67
C VAL A 143 -8.30 7.42 -1.17
N PRO A 144 -8.46 7.66 0.14
CA PRO A 144 -9.65 8.34 0.65
C PRO A 144 -9.69 9.80 0.18
N ASP A 145 -10.89 10.39 0.09
CA ASP A 145 -11.03 11.78 -0.34
C ASP A 145 -10.29 12.75 0.58
N THR A 146 -10.39 12.52 1.87
CA THR A 146 -9.78 13.37 2.89
C THR A 146 -9.25 12.56 4.07
N VAL A 147 -8.38 13.22 4.84
CA VAL A 147 -7.99 12.79 6.19
C VAL A 147 -8.02 14.00 7.12
N VAL A 148 -8.21 13.76 8.40
CA VAL A 148 -8.07 14.80 9.43
C VAL A 148 -6.70 14.62 10.09
N ASP A 149 -5.88 15.68 10.08
CA ASP A 149 -4.57 15.67 10.72
C ASP A 149 -4.66 15.77 12.26
N THR A 150 -3.53 15.66 12.94
CA THR A 150 -3.45 15.75 14.42
C THR A 150 -3.84 17.11 14.98
N SER A 151 -3.89 18.14 14.13
CA SER A 151 -4.32 19.51 14.49
C SER A 151 -5.81 19.75 14.24
N GLY A 152 -6.53 18.73 13.70
CA GLY A 152 -7.94 18.82 13.36
C GLY A 152 -8.24 19.43 11.99
N ASN A 153 -7.23 19.65 11.14
CA ASN A 153 -7.42 20.17 9.78
C ASN A 153 -7.79 19.04 8.81
N THR A 154 -8.74 19.32 7.92
CA THR A 154 -9.07 18.42 6.84
C THR A 154 -8.07 18.60 5.69
N ILE A 155 -7.39 17.52 5.32
CA ILE A 155 -6.47 17.46 4.18
C ILE A 155 -7.16 16.70 3.05
N ILE A 156 -7.21 17.32 1.87
CA ILE A 156 -7.72 16.67 0.65
C ILE A 156 -6.64 15.74 0.10
N LEU A 157 -6.96 14.47 -0.13
CA LEU A 157 -6.02 13.46 -0.62
C LEU A 157 -6.30 13.07 -2.06
N ASN A 158 -7.43 12.40 -2.33
CA ASN A 158 -7.72 11.80 -3.63
C ASN A 158 -7.74 12.83 -4.76
N HIS A 159 -8.40 13.98 -4.53
CA HIS A 159 -8.52 15.06 -5.50
C HIS A 159 -7.50 16.20 -5.28
N SER A 160 -6.43 15.95 -4.55
CA SER A 160 -5.35 16.93 -4.38
C SER A 160 -4.49 17.07 -5.63
N ASN A 161 -3.91 18.26 -5.83
CA ASN A 161 -2.91 18.44 -6.88
C ASN A 161 -1.61 17.72 -6.51
N THR A 162 -1.05 16.92 -7.43
CA THR A 162 0.19 16.15 -7.21
C THR A 162 1.41 17.03 -6.94
N THR A 163 1.41 18.28 -7.37
CA THR A 163 2.49 19.24 -7.10
C THR A 163 2.33 19.97 -5.76
N ALA A 164 1.16 19.86 -5.12
CA ALA A 164 0.86 20.54 -3.86
C ALA A 164 0.83 19.60 -2.66
N ILE A 165 0.83 18.29 -2.89
CA ILE A 165 0.83 17.26 -1.84
C ILE A 165 2.19 16.56 -1.82
N THR A 166 2.51 15.92 -0.69
CA THR A 166 3.75 15.15 -0.54
C THR A 166 3.55 13.66 -0.85
N ALA A 167 4.65 12.93 -0.95
CA ALA A 167 4.65 11.47 -1.08
C ALA A 167 3.75 10.80 0.01
N PRO A 168 3.08 9.71 -0.34
CA PRO A 168 3.15 8.97 -1.61
C PRO A 168 2.18 9.47 -2.69
N LEU A 169 1.49 10.61 -2.48
CA LEU A 169 0.43 11.10 -3.36
C LEU A 169 0.92 12.07 -4.45
N ASP A 170 2.20 12.39 -4.49
CA ASP A 170 2.85 13.26 -5.48
C ASP A 170 3.24 12.53 -6.78
N VAL A 171 2.98 11.22 -6.88
CA VAL A 171 3.32 10.39 -8.06
C VAL A 171 2.37 10.69 -9.21
N ALA A 172 2.82 11.45 -10.21
CA ALA A 172 2.00 11.88 -11.35
C ALA A 172 1.44 10.70 -12.16
N ALA A 173 2.20 9.60 -12.32
CA ALA A 173 1.74 8.40 -13.02
C ALA A 173 0.53 7.72 -12.35
N MET A 174 0.31 7.98 -11.06
CA MET A 174 -0.81 7.48 -10.27
C MET A 174 -1.96 8.49 -10.14
N ALA A 175 -1.99 9.55 -10.93
CA ALA A 175 -3.07 10.52 -10.97
C ALA A 175 -3.70 10.57 -12.35
N TRP A 176 -5.02 10.80 -12.40
CA TRP A 176 -5.73 11.18 -13.64
C TRP A 176 -5.65 12.70 -13.81
N SER A 177 -6.27 13.41 -12.90
CA SER A 177 -6.33 14.86 -12.80
C SER A 177 -6.86 15.21 -11.40
N TRP A 178 -6.86 16.51 -11.05
CA TRP A 178 -7.50 16.92 -9.80
C TRP A 178 -9.02 16.63 -9.79
N GLN A 179 -9.67 16.56 -10.96
CA GLN A 179 -11.08 16.19 -11.08
C GLN A 179 -11.30 14.67 -11.04
N GLY A 180 -10.43 13.90 -11.70
CA GLY A 180 -10.51 12.44 -11.73
C GLY A 180 -9.93 11.76 -10.49
N GLY A 181 -9.10 12.46 -9.71
CA GLY A 181 -8.47 11.94 -8.52
C GLY A 181 -7.27 11.02 -8.80
N ARG A 182 -6.96 10.15 -7.83
CA ARG A 182 -5.88 9.16 -7.92
C ARG A 182 -6.36 7.87 -8.56
N LYS A 183 -5.50 7.24 -9.34
CA LYS A 183 -5.67 5.85 -9.77
C LYS A 183 -5.55 4.97 -8.52
N PHE A 184 -6.51 4.10 -8.27
CA PHE A 184 -6.44 3.17 -7.14
C PHE A 184 -5.41 2.08 -7.38
N ALA A 185 -5.38 1.58 -8.63
CA ALA A 185 -4.39 0.65 -9.14
C ALA A 185 -4.02 1.04 -10.56
N LYS A 186 -2.76 0.87 -10.91
CA LYS A 186 -2.24 0.95 -12.27
C LYS A 186 -1.62 -0.39 -12.59
N ILE A 187 -2.26 -1.12 -13.51
CA ILE A 187 -1.87 -2.46 -13.91
C ILE A 187 -1.82 -2.47 -15.43
N GLU A 188 -0.63 -2.41 -15.98
CA GLU A 188 -0.39 -2.33 -17.42
C GLU A 188 0.47 -3.49 -17.90
N PHE A 189 0.11 -4.02 -19.04
CA PHE A 189 0.79 -5.13 -19.69
C PHE A 189 1.13 -4.79 -21.13
N LYS A 190 2.30 -5.23 -21.59
CA LYS A 190 2.72 -5.16 -22.98
C LYS A 190 2.62 -6.56 -23.60
N PRO A 191 1.53 -6.88 -24.33
CA PRO A 191 1.36 -8.19 -24.94
C PRO A 191 2.36 -8.40 -26.08
N THR A 192 2.86 -9.63 -26.20
CA THR A 192 3.71 -10.03 -27.31
C THR A 192 2.93 -9.93 -28.64
N GLY A 193 3.47 -9.18 -29.60
CA GLY A 193 2.82 -8.94 -30.90
C GLY A 193 1.68 -7.91 -30.87
N GLY A 194 1.61 -7.13 -29.77
CA GLY A 194 0.64 -6.01 -29.64
C GLY A 194 -0.79 -6.45 -29.41
N VAL A 195 -1.68 -5.48 -29.36
CA VAL A 195 -3.15 -5.63 -29.25
C VAL A 195 -3.81 -5.30 -30.55
N THR A 196 -4.92 -5.95 -30.84
CA THR A 196 -5.82 -5.58 -31.95
C THR A 196 -7.20 -5.29 -31.37
N ASN A 197 -7.87 -4.25 -31.85
CA ASN A 197 -9.23 -3.98 -31.46
C ASN A 197 -10.21 -5.04 -31.98
N GLN A 198 -11.46 -4.98 -31.58
CA GLN A 198 -12.48 -5.97 -32.01
C GLN A 198 -12.74 -5.97 -33.53
N LYS A 199 -12.27 -4.95 -34.25
CA LYS A 199 -12.34 -4.87 -35.72
C LYS A 199 -11.13 -5.46 -36.40
N GLY A 200 -10.15 -6.01 -35.66
CA GLY A 200 -8.94 -6.63 -36.17
C GLY A 200 -7.85 -5.66 -36.62
N THR A 201 -8.01 -4.36 -36.34
CA THR A 201 -6.96 -3.36 -36.60
C THR A 201 -6.03 -3.24 -35.41
N PRO A 202 -4.70 -3.04 -35.61
CA PRO A 202 -3.79 -2.78 -34.52
C PRO A 202 -4.19 -1.50 -33.78
N GLU A 203 -4.21 -1.57 -32.44
CA GLU A 203 -4.34 -0.37 -31.61
C GLU A 203 -3.03 0.41 -31.68
N THR A 204 -3.11 1.66 -32.08
CA THR A 204 -1.97 2.57 -32.21
C THR A 204 -1.96 3.67 -31.15
N THR A 205 -3.02 3.79 -30.38
CA THR A 205 -3.18 4.80 -29.33
C THR A 205 -3.71 4.15 -28.06
N ASP A 206 -3.11 4.49 -26.93
CA ASP A 206 -3.69 4.25 -25.63
C ASP A 206 -4.96 5.12 -25.53
N ASP A 207 -6.11 4.51 -25.62
CA ASP A 207 -7.36 5.13 -25.19
C ASP A 207 -7.31 5.17 -23.66
N ALA A 208 -6.74 6.29 -23.14
CA ALA A 208 -6.67 6.60 -21.72
C ALA A 208 -8.00 7.19 -21.22
#